data_f03017994181277681f8f586b4b7e496
#
_entry.id   f03017994181277681f8f586b4b7e496
#
_cell.length_a   1.000
_cell.length_b   1.000
_cell.length_c   1.000
_cell.angle_alpha   90.00
_cell.angle_beta   90.00
_cell.angle_gamma   90.00
#
_symmetry.space_group_name_H-M   'P 1'
#
loop_
_entity.id
_entity.type
_entity.pdbx_description
1 polymer ?
#
loop_
_entity_poly.entity_id
_entity_poly.type
_entity_poly.pdbx_seq_one_letter_code
_entity_poly.pdbx_strand_id
1 'polypeptide(L)'
;MTFARRVFTVAWVYGFVSLVPMYLFEDLVMQRMPPALAHPEFYYGFVGVALAWQLLFVLIAQDPARLRPAMLPAIVEKLTWGIAVPVLVLQGRTSTLFLPAAGIDLILAVLFLAAWVKVGADPSQ
;
A
#
# COMPACT_ATOMS: atom_id res chain seq x y z
N MET A 1 19.46 7.14 9.30
CA MET A 1 18.56 6.29 8.47
C MET A 1 18.54 6.84 7.05
N THR A 2 18.77 5.99 6.07
CA THR A 2 18.78 6.38 4.65
C THR A 2 17.36 6.74 4.17
N PHE A 3 17.29 7.41 3.02
CA PHE A 3 16.00 7.77 2.40
C PHE A 3 15.12 6.53 2.15
N ALA A 4 15.69 5.49 1.53
CA ALA A 4 14.92 4.27 1.24
C ALA A 4 14.39 3.62 2.52
N ARG A 5 15.21 3.52 3.57
CA ARG A 5 14.75 2.96 4.85
C ARG A 5 13.61 3.78 5.44
N ARG A 6 13.71 5.10 5.40
CA ARG A 6 12.63 5.98 5.90
C ARG A 6 11.35 5.76 5.13
N VAL A 7 11.43 5.75 3.81
CA VAL A 7 10.24 5.59 2.94
C VAL A 7 9.54 4.26 3.22
N PHE A 8 10.27 3.16 3.21
CA PHE A 8 9.66 1.85 3.41
C PHE A 8 9.23 1.62 4.86
N THR A 9 9.89 2.26 5.83
CA THR A 9 9.44 2.24 7.23
C THR A 9 8.11 2.96 7.38
N VAL A 10 7.97 4.16 6.84
CA VAL A 10 6.70 4.90 6.85
C VAL A 10 5.60 4.09 6.16
N ALA A 11 5.93 3.46 5.03
CA ALA A 11 4.97 2.67 4.27
C ALA A 11 4.43 1.48 5.08
N TRP A 12 5.29 0.66 5.70
CA TRP A 12 4.80 -0.50 6.43
C TRP A 12 4.08 -0.11 7.73
N VAL A 13 4.53 0.94 8.41
CA VAL A 13 3.83 1.44 9.61
C VAL A 13 2.42 1.90 9.23
N TYR A 14 2.30 2.73 8.21
CA TYR A 14 1.00 3.17 7.69
C TYR A 14 0.14 1.97 7.28
N GLY A 15 0.73 1.01 6.57
CA GLY A 15 0.01 -0.16 6.10
C GLY A 15 -0.53 -1.03 7.24
N PHE A 16 0.27 -1.31 8.26
CA PHE A 16 -0.20 -2.07 9.41
C PHE A 16 -1.28 -1.33 10.18
N VAL A 17 -1.10 -0.03 10.43
CA VAL A 17 -2.09 0.78 11.14
C VAL A 17 -3.42 0.82 10.39
N SER A 18 -3.39 0.82 9.05
CA SER A 18 -4.60 0.86 8.22
C SER A 18 -5.26 -0.51 8.05
N LEU A 19 -4.48 -1.58 7.92
CA LEU A 19 -4.97 -2.89 7.49
C LEU A 19 -5.33 -3.82 8.65
N VAL A 20 -4.58 -3.78 9.76
CA VAL A 20 -4.86 -4.64 10.91
C VAL A 20 -6.26 -4.39 11.48
N PRO A 21 -6.72 -3.14 11.67
CA PRO A 21 -8.10 -2.89 12.09
C PRO A 21 -9.13 -3.44 11.11
N MET A 22 -8.87 -3.39 9.79
CA MET A 22 -9.79 -3.99 8.81
C MET A 22 -9.91 -5.49 8.99
N TYR A 23 -8.83 -6.17 9.35
CA TYR A 23 -8.85 -7.61 9.58
C TYR A 23 -9.64 -7.99 10.82
N LEU A 24 -9.58 -7.15 11.87
CA LEU A 24 -10.20 -7.43 13.16
C LEU A 24 -11.63 -6.90 13.28
N PHE A 25 -11.99 -5.85 12.52
CA PHE A 25 -13.24 -5.10 12.69
C PHE A 25 -14.07 -5.08 11.40
N GLU A 26 -14.28 -6.25 10.79
CA GLU A 26 -15.07 -6.39 9.57
C GLU A 26 -16.45 -5.74 9.68
N ASP A 27 -17.16 -6.00 10.79
CA ASP A 27 -18.52 -5.50 10.97
C ASP A 27 -18.57 -3.98 10.95
N LEU A 28 -17.61 -3.32 11.61
CA LEU A 28 -17.53 -1.86 11.63
C LEU A 28 -17.25 -1.29 10.23
N VAL A 29 -16.37 -1.95 9.49
CA VAL A 29 -16.04 -1.54 8.11
C VAL A 29 -17.27 -1.71 7.22
N MET A 30 -17.99 -2.82 7.34
CA MET A 30 -19.21 -3.10 6.56
C MET A 30 -20.32 -2.10 6.84
N GLN A 31 -20.48 -1.66 8.09
CA GLN A 31 -21.48 -0.65 8.46
C GLN A 31 -21.21 0.70 7.80
N ARG A 32 -19.93 1.04 7.58
CA ARG A 32 -19.53 2.33 7.00
C ARG A 32 -19.47 2.32 5.47
N MET A 33 -19.51 1.14 4.86
CA MET A 33 -19.38 0.96 3.41
C MET A 33 -20.48 0.05 2.86
N PRO A 34 -21.76 0.46 2.95
CA PRO A 34 -22.83 -0.27 2.31
C PRO A 34 -22.75 -0.11 0.77
N PRO A 35 -23.29 -1.08 -0.02
CA PRO A 35 -23.84 -2.35 0.45
C PRO A 35 -22.76 -3.28 1.01
N ALA A 36 -23.18 -4.18 1.92
CA ALA A 36 -22.27 -5.18 2.47
C ALA A 36 -21.66 -6.02 1.35
N LEU A 37 -20.41 -6.40 1.51
CA LEU A 37 -19.72 -7.27 0.56
C LEU A 37 -20.42 -8.64 0.54
N ALA A 38 -20.85 -9.08 -0.65
CA ALA A 38 -21.47 -10.39 -0.82
C ALA A 38 -20.48 -11.55 -0.69
N HIS A 39 -19.17 -11.26 -0.75
CA HIS A 39 -18.11 -12.24 -0.78
C HIS A 39 -17.02 -11.88 0.24
N PRO A 40 -17.17 -12.28 1.52
CA PRO A 40 -16.18 -12.00 2.57
C PRO A 40 -14.78 -12.53 2.24
N GLU A 41 -14.67 -13.59 1.45
CA GLU A 41 -13.39 -14.14 1.00
C GLU A 41 -12.57 -13.14 0.19
N PHE A 42 -13.19 -12.28 -0.59
CA PHE A 42 -12.48 -11.22 -1.31
C PHE A 42 -11.99 -10.11 -0.36
N TYR A 43 -12.78 -9.80 0.66
CA TYR A 43 -12.38 -8.84 1.69
C TYR A 43 -11.14 -9.32 2.44
N TYR A 44 -11.19 -10.54 2.99
CA TYR A 44 -10.05 -11.10 3.73
C TYR A 44 -8.88 -11.41 2.82
N GLY A 45 -9.14 -11.83 1.58
CA GLY A 45 -8.09 -12.03 0.58
C GLY A 45 -7.34 -10.74 0.28
N PHE A 46 -8.06 -9.64 0.08
CA PHE A 46 -7.45 -8.32 -0.12
C PHE A 46 -6.61 -7.90 1.10
N VAL A 47 -7.20 -7.95 2.29
CA VAL A 47 -6.51 -7.51 3.52
C VAL A 47 -5.28 -8.38 3.78
N GLY A 48 -5.40 -9.70 3.63
CA GLY A 48 -4.29 -10.63 3.83
C GLY A 48 -3.15 -10.42 2.86
N VAL A 49 -3.44 -10.28 1.57
CA VAL A 49 -2.43 -9.99 0.55
C VAL A 49 -1.77 -8.64 0.81
N ALA A 50 -2.56 -7.63 1.14
CA ALA A 50 -2.03 -6.30 1.44
C ALA A 50 -1.13 -6.31 2.67
N LEU A 51 -1.46 -7.09 3.71
CA LEU A 51 -0.60 -7.27 4.89
C LEU A 51 0.73 -7.97 4.52
N ALA A 52 0.70 -8.96 3.63
CA ALA A 52 1.91 -9.61 3.15
C ALA A 52 2.85 -8.62 2.45
N TRP A 53 2.31 -7.66 1.69
CA TRP A 53 3.11 -6.57 1.11
C TRP A 53 3.76 -5.69 2.16
N GLN A 54 3.09 -5.43 3.30
CA GLN A 54 3.68 -4.66 4.38
C GLN A 54 4.89 -5.38 4.99
N LEU A 55 4.82 -6.72 5.12
CA LEU A 55 5.98 -7.50 5.55
C LEU A 55 7.15 -7.38 4.57
N LEU A 56 6.87 -7.38 3.27
CA LEU A 56 7.91 -7.12 2.27
C LEU A 56 8.53 -5.74 2.44
N PHE A 57 7.72 -4.73 2.74
CA PHE A 57 8.24 -3.37 2.98
C PHE A 57 9.15 -3.31 4.22
N VAL A 58 8.83 -4.08 5.27
CA VAL A 58 9.72 -4.23 6.43
C VAL A 58 11.07 -4.78 6.00
N LEU A 59 11.08 -5.83 5.19
CA LEU A 59 12.32 -6.44 4.70
C LEU A 59 13.13 -5.47 3.83
N ILE A 60 12.47 -4.73 2.93
CA ILE A 60 13.14 -3.73 2.11
C ILE A 60 13.74 -2.63 2.99
N ALA A 61 13.02 -2.20 4.04
CA ALA A 61 13.52 -1.18 4.95
C ALA A 61 14.77 -1.65 5.72
N GLN A 62 14.88 -2.94 5.99
CA GLN A 62 16.05 -3.50 6.68
C GLN A 62 17.30 -3.55 5.80
N ASP A 63 17.13 -3.85 4.50
CA ASP A 63 18.25 -3.95 3.55
C ASP A 63 17.82 -3.49 2.15
N PRO A 64 17.72 -2.16 1.95
CA PRO A 64 17.24 -1.64 0.66
C PRO A 64 18.14 -1.98 -0.52
N ALA A 65 19.45 -2.05 -0.32
CA ALA A 65 20.39 -2.34 -1.40
C ALA A 65 20.20 -3.76 -1.93
N ARG A 66 20.11 -4.73 -1.03
CA ARG A 66 19.91 -6.14 -1.40
C ARG A 66 18.56 -6.36 -2.03
N LEU A 67 17.52 -5.72 -1.50
CA LEU A 67 16.14 -5.92 -1.93
C LEU A 67 15.66 -4.85 -2.92
N ARG A 68 16.58 -4.11 -3.52
CA ARG A 68 16.23 -3.10 -4.52
C ARG A 68 15.32 -3.63 -5.63
N PRO A 69 15.54 -4.83 -6.21
CA PRO A 69 14.62 -5.35 -7.23
C PRO A 69 13.17 -5.50 -6.74
N ALA A 70 12.97 -5.79 -5.45
CA ALA A 70 11.63 -5.92 -4.87
C ALA A 70 10.88 -4.58 -4.80
N MET A 71 11.57 -3.46 -4.92
CA MET A 71 10.92 -2.14 -4.97
C MET A 71 10.07 -1.97 -6.23
N LEU A 72 10.42 -2.64 -7.35
CA LEU A 72 9.65 -2.53 -8.60
C LEU A 72 8.22 -3.08 -8.45
N PRO A 73 8.01 -4.33 -8.01
CA PRO A 73 6.64 -4.79 -7.74
C PRO A 73 5.97 -4.00 -6.61
N ALA A 74 6.71 -3.47 -5.64
CA ALA A 74 6.15 -2.60 -4.61
C ALA A 74 5.55 -1.32 -5.21
N ILE A 75 6.20 -0.72 -6.21
CA ILE A 75 5.67 0.43 -6.95
C ILE A 75 4.39 0.04 -7.67
N VAL A 76 4.38 -1.10 -8.35
CA VAL A 76 3.20 -1.60 -9.07
C VAL A 76 2.03 -1.83 -8.11
N GLU A 77 2.29 -2.40 -6.94
CA GLU A 77 1.25 -2.62 -5.93
C GLU A 77 0.58 -1.28 -5.51
N LYS A 78 1.37 -0.23 -5.32
CA LYS A 78 0.83 1.09 -4.99
C LYS A 78 0.08 1.73 -6.15
N LEU A 79 0.61 1.62 -7.37
CA LEU A 79 0.00 2.22 -8.55
C LEU A 79 -1.33 1.56 -8.92
N THR A 80 -1.44 0.25 -8.83
CA THR A 80 -2.66 -0.47 -9.24
C THR A 80 -3.87 0.00 -8.47
N TRP A 81 -3.79 0.06 -7.15
CA TRP A 81 -4.90 0.50 -6.32
C TRP A 81 -5.05 2.03 -6.35
N GLY A 82 -3.92 2.75 -6.28
CA GLY A 82 -3.91 4.20 -6.28
C GLY A 82 -4.49 4.82 -7.55
N ILE A 83 -4.39 4.14 -8.69
CA ILE A 83 -4.99 4.57 -9.96
C ILE A 83 -6.41 4.05 -10.10
N ALA A 84 -6.67 2.79 -9.72
CA ALA A 84 -7.98 2.18 -9.87
C ALA A 84 -9.07 2.92 -9.10
N VAL A 85 -8.80 3.36 -7.89
CA VAL A 85 -9.80 4.05 -7.05
C VAL A 85 -10.28 5.35 -7.67
N PRO A 86 -9.40 6.29 -8.07
CA PRO A 86 -9.88 7.52 -8.74
C PRO A 86 -10.66 7.24 -10.03
N VAL A 87 -10.23 6.26 -10.82
CA VAL A 87 -10.96 5.88 -12.05
C VAL A 87 -12.37 5.39 -11.71
N LEU A 88 -12.49 4.52 -10.71
CA LEU A 88 -13.78 3.99 -10.27
C LEU A 88 -14.68 5.09 -9.69
N VAL A 89 -14.11 6.07 -8.99
CA VAL A 89 -14.86 7.22 -8.48
C VAL A 89 -15.41 8.05 -9.63
N LEU A 90 -14.58 8.33 -10.64
CA LEU A 90 -15.01 9.07 -11.83
C LEU A 90 -16.11 8.36 -12.61
N GLN A 91 -16.12 7.03 -12.59
CA GLN A 91 -17.15 6.21 -13.21
C GLN A 91 -18.41 6.06 -12.34
N GLY A 92 -18.42 6.63 -11.14
CA GLY A 92 -19.52 6.49 -10.19
C GLY A 92 -19.68 5.10 -9.59
N ARG A 93 -18.61 4.28 -9.62
CA ARG A 93 -18.64 2.87 -9.20
C ARG A 93 -18.15 2.65 -7.78
N THR A 94 -17.53 3.63 -7.15
CA THR A 94 -17.12 3.55 -5.75
C THR A 94 -17.21 4.92 -5.08
N SER A 95 -17.09 4.92 -3.74
CA SER A 95 -17.21 6.12 -2.91
C SER A 95 -15.95 6.98 -2.95
N THR A 96 -16.14 8.29 -2.87
CA THR A 96 -15.05 9.27 -2.68
C THR A 96 -14.31 9.07 -1.34
N LEU A 97 -14.87 8.28 -0.42
CA LEU A 97 -14.26 7.95 0.87
C LEU A 97 -12.87 7.33 0.73
N PHE A 98 -12.60 6.63 -0.38
CA PHE A 98 -11.33 5.96 -0.63
C PHE A 98 -10.27 6.85 -1.27
N LEU A 99 -10.62 8.06 -1.72
CA LEU A 99 -9.68 8.95 -2.41
C LEU A 99 -8.47 9.34 -1.56
N PRO A 100 -8.60 9.67 -0.25
CA PRO A 100 -7.42 9.99 0.56
C PRO A 100 -6.41 8.85 0.61
N ALA A 101 -6.88 7.61 0.80
CA ALA A 101 -6.00 6.45 0.84
C ALA A 101 -5.35 6.19 -0.52
N ALA A 102 -6.09 6.35 -1.62
CA ALA A 102 -5.54 6.24 -2.96
C ALA A 102 -4.47 7.31 -3.22
N GLY A 103 -4.69 8.53 -2.75
CA GLY A 103 -3.70 9.61 -2.84
C GLY A 103 -2.42 9.29 -2.08
N ILE A 104 -2.53 8.72 -0.90
CA ILE A 104 -1.37 8.26 -0.11
C ILE A 104 -0.61 7.18 -0.87
N ASP A 105 -1.30 6.21 -1.48
CA ASP A 105 -0.67 5.16 -2.27
C ASP A 105 0.09 5.72 -3.47
N LEU A 106 -0.48 6.72 -4.17
CA LEU A 106 0.21 7.37 -5.29
C LEU A 106 1.45 8.13 -4.82
N ILE A 107 1.39 8.82 -3.69
CA ILE A 107 2.55 9.49 -3.09
C ILE A 107 3.62 8.46 -2.74
N LEU A 108 3.23 7.36 -2.11
CA LEU A 108 4.17 6.28 -1.78
C LEU A 108 4.79 5.65 -3.03
N ALA A 109 4.04 5.50 -4.12
CA ALA A 109 4.57 5.02 -5.39
C ALA A 109 5.70 5.91 -5.90
N VAL A 110 5.52 7.23 -5.85
CA VAL A 110 6.55 8.20 -6.25
C VAL A 110 7.77 8.09 -5.33
N LEU A 111 7.56 7.98 -4.03
CA LEU A 111 8.64 7.84 -3.05
C LEU A 111 9.39 6.52 -3.22
N PHE A 112 8.68 5.43 -3.52
CA PHE A 112 9.31 4.13 -3.82
C PHE A 112 10.17 4.21 -5.08
N LEU A 113 9.70 4.90 -6.12
CA LEU A 113 10.47 5.10 -7.34
C LEU A 113 11.73 5.93 -7.05
N ALA A 114 11.61 6.99 -6.26
CA ALA A 114 12.75 7.80 -5.85
C ALA A 114 13.77 6.96 -5.04
N ALA A 115 13.28 6.10 -4.14
CA ALA A 115 14.14 5.19 -3.39
C ALA A 115 14.86 4.21 -4.31
N TRP A 116 14.15 3.63 -5.28
CA TRP A 116 14.73 2.72 -6.25
C TRP A 116 15.84 3.37 -7.07
N VAL A 117 15.64 4.61 -7.51
CA VAL A 117 16.64 5.39 -8.26
C VAL A 117 17.84 5.70 -7.37
N LYS A 118 17.61 6.20 -6.15
CA LYS A 118 18.70 6.57 -5.23
C LYS A 118 19.56 5.39 -4.85
N VAL A 119 18.97 4.25 -4.52
CA VAL A 119 19.71 3.04 -4.16
C VAL A 119 20.50 2.51 -5.37
N GLY A 120 19.98 2.67 -6.58
CA GLY A 120 20.69 2.29 -7.80
C GLY A 120 21.92 3.17 -8.07
N ALA A 121 21.84 4.45 -7.75
CA ALA A 121 22.94 5.38 -7.90
C ALA A 121 23.99 5.24 -6.79
N ASP A 122 23.55 4.95 -5.56
CA ASP A 122 24.38 4.78 -4.38
C ASP A 122 23.77 3.72 -3.46
N PRO A 123 24.34 2.48 -3.44
CA PRO A 123 23.79 1.40 -2.61
C PRO A 123 23.81 1.67 -1.10
N SER A 124 24.54 2.71 -0.63
CA SER A 124 24.52 3.10 0.78
C SER A 124 23.22 3.82 1.17
N GLN A 125 22.43 4.25 0.20
CA GLN A 125 21.14 4.86 0.42
C GLN A 125 20.09 3.78 0.73
#